data_bb93edb26e9b802f6c20c3be9790ed0a
#
_entry.id   bb93edb26e9b802f6c20c3be9790ed0a
#
_cell.length_a   1.000
_cell.length_b   1.000
_cell.length_c   1.000
_cell.angle_alpha   90.00
_cell.angle_beta   90.00
_cell.angle_gamma   90.00
#
_symmetry.space_group_name_H-M   'P 1'
#
loop_
_entity.id
_entity.type
_entity.pdbx_description
1 polymer ?
#
loop_
_entity_poly.entity_id
_entity_poly.type
_entity_poly.pdbx_seq_one_letter_code
_entity_poly.pdbx_strand_id
1 'polypeptide(L)' 'MKKVEIYTDGACRGNPGNGGWGAILVYAGVEKELSGGEEQTTNNRMELMAAIAALEALKEPCEIVL' A
#
# COMPACT_ATOMS: atom_id res chain seq x y z
N MET A 1 -1.94 21.88 5.01
CA MET A 1 -1.36 20.57 4.66
C MET A 1 -2.41 19.73 3.94
N LYS A 2 -2.03 19.05 2.86
CA LYS A 2 -2.96 18.20 2.11
C LYS A 2 -3.31 16.97 2.92
N LYS A 3 -4.57 16.57 2.88
CA LYS A 3 -5.04 15.36 3.54
C LYS A 3 -5.20 14.25 2.51
N VAL A 4 -4.49 13.14 2.72
CA VAL A 4 -4.52 11.99 1.82
C VAL A 4 -5.06 10.80 2.58
N GLU A 5 -6.07 10.14 2.02
CA GLU A 5 -6.56 8.87 2.54
C GLU A 5 -5.82 7.74 1.83
N ILE A 6 -5.39 6.75 2.60
CA ILE A 6 -4.65 5.61 2.08
C ILE A 6 -5.35 4.33 2.50
N TYR A 7 -5.64 3.48 1.53
CA TYR A 7 -6.21 2.16 1.75
C TYR A 7 -5.19 1.14 1.28
N THR A 8 -4.88 0.17 2.13
CA THR A 8 -3.90 -0.86 1.80
C THR A 8 -4.46 -2.24 2.05
N ASP A 9 -4.01 -3.20 1.25
CA ASP A 9 -4.33 -4.61 1.44
C ASP A 9 -3.15 -5.45 0.98
N GLY A 10 -2.86 -6.51 1.70
CA GLY A 10 -1.80 -7.42 1.35
C GLY A 10 -2.12 -8.82 1.83
N ALA A 11 -1.81 -9.80 1.01
CA ALA A 11 -2.08 -11.19 1.31
C ALA A 11 -1.06 -12.09 0.64
N CYS A 12 -0.96 -13.31 1.14
CA CYS A 12 -0.09 -14.30 0.54
C CYS A 12 -0.75 -15.68 0.60
N ARG A 13 -0.46 -16.52 -0.38
CA ARG A 13 -0.92 -17.90 -0.41
C ARG A 13 0.10 -18.77 0.31
N GLY A 14 -0.31 -19.34 1.42
CA GLY A 14 0.60 -20.04 2.31
C GLY A 14 1.40 -19.04 3.13
N ASN A 15 2.32 -19.53 3.94
CA ASN A 15 3.12 -18.67 4.81
C ASN A 15 4.43 -19.39 5.14
N PRO A 16 5.48 -19.26 4.28
CA PRO A 16 5.58 -18.36 3.14
C PRO A 16 4.93 -18.88 1.86
N GLY A 17 4.73 -18.00 0.88
CA GLY A 17 4.18 -18.33 -0.43
C GLY A 17 4.13 -17.10 -1.32
N ASN A 18 3.50 -17.25 -2.48
CA ASN A 18 3.33 -16.12 -3.40
C ASN A 18 2.36 -15.12 -2.82
N GLY A 19 2.72 -13.85 -2.82
CA GLY A 19 1.91 -12.80 -2.26
C GLY A 19 1.78 -11.60 -3.15
N GLY A 20 0.80 -10.77 -2.82
CA GLY A 20 0.56 -9.51 -3.50
C GLY A 20 0.05 -8.46 -2.54
N TRP A 21 0.18 -7.21 -2.95
CA TRP A 21 -0.30 -6.08 -2.18
C TRP A 21 -0.91 -5.03 -3.09
N GLY A 22 -1.80 -4.24 -2.53
CA GLY A 22 -2.39 -3.11 -3.22
C GLY A 22 -2.51 -1.91 -2.30
N ALA A 23 -2.47 -0.73 -2.87
CA ALA A 23 -2.68 0.51 -2.14
C ALA A 23 -3.46 1.49 -3.01
N ILE A 24 -4.37 2.22 -2.38
CA ILE A 24 -5.14 3.27 -3.03
C ILE A 24 -4.93 4.55 -2.25
N LEU A 25 -4.50 5.60 -2.95
CA LEU A 25 -4.33 6.92 -2.37
C LEU A 25 -5.41 7.83 -2.93
N VAL A 26 -6.13 8.52 -2.05
CA VAL A 26 -7.23 9.41 -2.45
C VAL A 26 -6.91 10.82 -1.96
N TYR A 27 -6.90 11.76 -2.90
CA TYR A 27 -6.73 13.18 -2.60
C TYR A 27 -7.66 14.00 -3.50
N ALA A 28 -8.48 14.83 -2.87
CA ALA A 28 -9.38 15.74 -3.59
C ALA A 28 -10.24 15.03 -4.65
N GLY A 29 -10.71 13.81 -4.35
CA GLY A 29 -11.53 13.03 -5.26
C GLY A 29 -10.75 12.28 -6.35
N VAL A 30 -9.43 12.41 -6.37
CA VAL A 30 -8.56 11.70 -7.33
C VAL A 30 -7.96 10.48 -6.66
N GLU A 31 -8.10 9.32 -7.29
CA GLU A 31 -7.55 8.07 -6.81
C GLU A 31 -6.31 7.66 -7.60
N LYS A 32 -5.32 7.14 -6.89
CA LYS A 32 -4.14 6.55 -7.50
C LYS A 32 -3.96 5.15 -6.92
N GLU A 33 -3.84 4.16 -7.78
CA GLU A 33 -3.63 2.78 -7.38
C GLU A 33 -2.18 2.34 -7.57
N LEU A 34 -1.68 1.60 -6.60
CA LEU A 34 -0.36 0.98 -6.63
C LEU A 34 -0.53 -0.49 -6.32
N SER A 35 0.29 -1.34 -6.91
CA SER A 35 0.26 -2.77 -6.64
C SER A 35 1.61 -3.41 -6.91
N GLY A 36 1.81 -4.56 -6.33
CA GLY A 36 3.01 -5.35 -6.55
C GLY A 36 2.85 -6.77 -5.98
N GLY A 37 3.86 -7.58 -6.17
CA GLY A 37 3.86 -8.95 -5.68
C GLY A 37 5.26 -9.46 -5.43
N GLU A 38 5.35 -10.54 -4.67
CA GLU A 38 6.60 -11.24 -4.40
C GLU A 38 6.36 -12.74 -4.33
N GLU A 39 7.37 -13.49 -4.72
CA GLU A 39 7.42 -14.93 -4.47
C GLU A 39 8.00 -15.14 -3.08
N GLN A 40 7.59 -16.20 -2.39
CA GLN A 40 8.14 -16.57 -1.07
C GLN A 40 8.08 -15.42 -0.05
N THR A 41 6.89 -14.93 0.18
CA THR A 41 6.66 -13.83 1.13
C THR A 41 5.65 -14.22 2.20
N THR A 42 5.26 -13.28 3.04
CA THR A 42 4.27 -13.47 4.11
C THR A 42 3.21 -12.39 4.06
N ASN A 43 2.06 -12.63 4.70
CA ASN A 43 1.01 -11.62 4.80
C ASN A 43 1.53 -10.32 5.42
N ASN A 44 2.32 -10.42 6.50
CA ASN A 44 2.85 -9.24 7.17
C ASN A 44 3.75 -8.41 6.27
N ARG A 45 4.58 -9.08 5.46
CA ARG A 45 5.45 -8.39 4.51
C ARG A 45 4.63 -7.66 3.45
N MET A 46 3.57 -8.30 2.96
CA MET A 46 2.72 -7.69 1.92
C MET A 46 1.96 -6.49 2.46
N GLU A 47 1.45 -6.56 3.67
CA GLU A 47 0.80 -5.42 4.32
C GLU A 47 1.77 -4.25 4.51
N LEU A 48 2.98 -4.55 4.98
CA LEU A 48 4.00 -3.54 5.21
C LEU A 48 4.47 -2.93 3.89
N MET A 49 4.66 -3.74 2.85
CA MET A 49 5.07 -3.23 1.54
C MET A 49 4.02 -2.31 0.92
N ALA A 50 2.74 -2.63 1.09
CA ALA A 50 1.67 -1.75 0.62
C ALA A 50 1.74 -0.38 1.31
N ALA A 51 1.95 -0.36 2.61
CA ALA A 51 2.07 0.88 3.38
C ALA A 51 3.31 1.68 2.95
N ILE A 52 4.45 1.01 2.80
CA ILE A 52 5.69 1.67 2.38
C ILE A 52 5.54 2.27 0.98
N ALA A 53 4.99 1.51 0.04
CA ALA A 53 4.79 1.99 -1.33
C ALA A 53 3.87 3.20 -1.36
N ALA A 54 2.80 3.18 -0.57
CA ALA A 54 1.88 4.30 -0.49
C ALA A 54 2.57 5.56 0.05
N LEU A 55 3.35 5.42 1.11
CA LEU A 55 4.07 6.56 1.71
C LEU A 55 5.14 7.10 0.76
N GLU A 56 5.85 6.23 0.05
CA GLU A 56 6.85 6.65 -0.92
C GLU A 56 6.27 7.36 -2.13
N ALA A 57 5.01 7.13 -2.44
CA ALA A 57 4.33 7.80 -3.54
C ALA A 57 4.00 9.26 -3.24
N LEU A 58 4.04 9.66 -1.98
CA LEU A 58 3.78 11.04 -1.56
C LEU A 58 5.01 11.88 -1.81
N LYS A 59 4.85 13.00 -2.54
CA LYS A 59 5.97 13.86 -2.95
C LYS A 59 6.15 15.07 -2.05
N GLU A 60 5.23 15.28 -1.14
CA GLU A 60 5.28 16.41 -0.21
C GLU A 60 4.65 16.00 1.12
N PRO A 61 4.93 16.73 2.21
CA PRO A 61 4.31 16.42 3.49
C PRO A 61 2.79 16.48 3.39
N CYS A 62 2.13 15.45 3.92
CA CYS A 62 0.68 15.32 3.89
C CYS A 62 0.16 14.87 5.25
N GLU A 63 -1.07 15.22 5.55
CA GLU A 63 -1.80 14.59 6.64
C GLU A 63 -2.35 13.27 6.09
N ILE A 64 -2.02 12.16 6.77
CA ILE A 64 -2.35 10.83 6.30
C ILE A 64 -3.44 10.20 7.16
N VAL A 65 -4.47 9.69 6.49
CA VAL A 65 -5.51 8.87 7.11
C VAL A 65 -5.41 7.49 6.49
N LEU A 66 -4.98 6.54 7.29
CA LEU A 66 -4.73 5.17 6.85
C LEU A 66 -5.90 4.24 7.18
#